data_99535e0ac3eef0c1fda4dd4766a9d856
#
_entry.id   99535e0ac3eef0c1fda4dd4766a9d856
#
_cell.length_a   1.000
_cell.length_b   1.000
_cell.length_c   1.000
_cell.angle_alpha   90.00
_cell.angle_beta   90.00
_cell.angle_gamma   90.00
#
_symmetry.space_group_name_H-M   'P 1'
#
loop_
_entity.id
_entity.type
_entity.pdbx_description
1 polymer ?
#
loop_
_entity_poly.entity_id
_entity_poly.type
_entity_poly.pdbx_seq_one_letter_code
_entity_poly.pdbx_strand_id
1 'polypeptide(L)'
;MNSVLITGGSSGIGEALAVACAQRGVRNIFLCGRDAARLAAVVKKCEEVQRQALEDWGIGGLEDSNRPIAQSPAPPLPQSPNHPITQSPNPHVEGRVLDVTDEAAVRAWIEECNAVSPLEVVFSNAGIGTGSESEENVRRTFATNIGGGLNVVLPTIELFRRNPVAPDGTPRRRQIVITASIAGYAPLATCPSYAATKAAMKSWALSLRGMLKGEGIWVNVICPGFIRSRITARNTCPMPFFMEADRAAEIILNRVDRNIGLIAFPWPMRFGVWLLASLPWRLSEFISRLLPEKTSSGKCKGHESEEFAF
;
A
#
# COMPACT_ATOMS: atom_id res chain seq x y z
N MET A 1 3.44 3.75 14.87
CA MET A 1 4.05 3.80 13.52
C MET A 1 4.54 5.22 13.29
N ASN A 2 5.87 5.41 13.15
CA ASN A 2 6.48 6.74 13.03
C ASN A 2 6.98 7.03 11.62
N SER A 3 7.37 6.00 10.87
CA SER A 3 7.93 6.13 9.53
C SER A 3 7.36 5.09 8.59
N VAL A 4 6.85 5.52 7.43
CA VAL A 4 6.27 4.65 6.41
C VAL A 4 6.81 4.97 5.03
N LEU A 5 6.98 3.93 4.22
CA LEU A 5 7.27 4.06 2.80
C LEU A 5 6.15 3.38 2.01
N ILE A 6 5.60 4.08 1.01
CA ILE A 6 4.47 3.59 0.20
C ILE A 6 4.79 3.72 -1.28
N THR A 7 4.89 2.59 -1.98
CA THR A 7 5.00 2.62 -3.44
C THR A 7 3.62 2.70 -4.10
N GLY A 8 3.54 3.39 -5.25
CA GLY A 8 2.26 3.68 -5.89
C GLY A 8 1.40 4.67 -5.09
N GLY A 9 2.05 5.62 -4.37
CA GLY A 9 1.40 6.60 -3.50
C GLY A 9 0.63 7.70 -4.22
N SER A 10 0.71 7.79 -5.55
CA SER A 10 0.11 8.89 -6.32
C SER A 10 -1.37 8.71 -6.65
N SER A 11 -2.01 7.60 -6.27
CA SER A 11 -3.44 7.35 -6.56
C SER A 11 -4.00 6.14 -5.79
N GLY A 12 -5.35 6.05 -5.73
CA GLY A 12 -6.08 4.87 -5.25
C GLY A 12 -5.74 4.47 -3.82
N ILE A 13 -5.45 3.19 -3.59
CA ILE A 13 -5.15 2.68 -2.24
C ILE A 13 -3.88 3.32 -1.66
N GLY A 14 -2.84 3.54 -2.49
CA GLY A 14 -1.59 4.16 -2.03
C GLY A 14 -1.78 5.60 -1.55
N GLU A 15 -2.52 6.41 -2.29
CA GLU A 15 -2.91 7.76 -1.87
C GLU A 15 -3.72 7.73 -0.56
N ALA A 16 -4.75 6.89 -0.51
CA ALA A 16 -5.60 6.78 0.66
C ALA A 16 -4.82 6.31 1.91
N LEU A 17 -3.87 5.37 1.74
CA LEU A 17 -2.98 4.95 2.81
C LEU A 17 -2.09 6.09 3.30
N ALA A 18 -1.52 6.89 2.39
CA ALA A 18 -0.69 8.04 2.75
C ALA A 18 -1.46 9.06 3.58
N VAL A 19 -2.65 9.45 3.11
CA VAL A 19 -3.52 10.39 3.82
C VAL A 19 -3.96 9.83 5.18
N ALA A 20 -4.36 8.55 5.24
CA ALA A 20 -4.76 7.92 6.49
C ALA A 20 -3.58 7.78 7.48
N CYS A 21 -2.36 7.59 7.00
CA CYS A 21 -1.15 7.64 7.83
C CYS A 21 -0.93 9.04 8.40
N ALA A 22 -1.08 10.09 7.58
CA ALA A 22 -0.98 11.48 8.01
C ALA A 22 -2.03 11.81 9.10
N GLN A 23 -3.29 11.40 8.90
CA GLN A 23 -4.38 11.55 9.89
C GLN A 23 -4.10 10.85 11.22
N ARG A 24 -3.35 9.74 11.20
CA ARG A 24 -2.94 8.99 12.39
C ARG A 24 -1.67 9.52 13.06
N GLY A 25 -1.14 10.65 12.60
CA GLY A 25 0.04 11.28 13.15
C GLY A 25 1.35 10.54 12.83
N VAL A 26 1.40 9.78 11.73
CA VAL A 26 2.67 9.23 11.23
C VAL A 26 3.56 10.39 10.81
N ARG A 27 4.76 10.49 11.40
CA ARG A 27 5.64 11.65 11.23
C ARG A 27 6.33 11.69 9.87
N ASN A 28 6.87 10.54 9.43
CA ASN A 28 7.66 10.46 8.21
C ASN A 28 6.93 9.60 7.19
N ILE A 29 6.54 10.18 6.07
CA ILE A 29 5.79 9.53 5.00
C ILE A 29 6.55 9.67 3.69
N PHE A 30 7.07 8.57 3.16
CA PHE A 30 7.79 8.52 1.91
C PHE A 30 6.92 7.87 0.84
N LEU A 31 6.70 8.59 -0.26
CA LEU A 31 5.82 8.18 -1.34
C LEU A 31 6.59 8.07 -2.64
N CYS A 32 6.31 7.07 -3.47
CA CYS A 32 6.73 7.12 -4.85
C CYS A 32 5.60 6.83 -5.84
N GLY A 33 5.77 7.36 -7.04
CA GLY A 33 4.86 7.17 -8.15
C GLY A 33 5.44 7.74 -9.43
N ARG A 34 4.90 7.39 -10.59
CA ARG A 34 5.42 7.83 -11.90
C ARG A 34 4.90 9.20 -12.35
N ASP A 35 3.75 9.60 -11.83
CA ASP A 35 3.11 10.87 -12.21
C ASP A 35 3.48 11.95 -11.19
N ALA A 36 4.34 12.88 -11.61
CA ALA A 36 4.88 13.94 -10.76
C ALA A 36 3.78 14.87 -10.22
N ALA A 37 2.83 15.26 -11.06
CA ALA A 37 1.78 16.21 -10.66
C ALA A 37 0.84 15.62 -9.61
N ARG A 38 0.40 14.37 -9.79
CA ARG A 38 -0.44 13.68 -8.81
C ARG A 38 0.32 13.39 -7.53
N LEU A 39 1.57 12.96 -7.64
CA LEU A 39 2.39 12.69 -6.46
C LEU A 39 2.56 13.95 -5.62
N ALA A 40 2.86 15.09 -6.25
CA ALA A 40 2.97 16.37 -5.56
C ALA A 40 1.64 16.80 -4.88
N ALA A 41 0.51 16.54 -5.54
CA ALA A 41 -0.81 16.82 -4.95
C ALA A 41 -1.08 15.96 -3.69
N VAL A 42 -0.67 14.68 -3.70
CA VAL A 42 -0.82 13.80 -2.52
C VAL A 42 0.13 14.22 -1.41
N VAL A 43 1.37 14.57 -1.71
CA VAL A 43 2.34 15.10 -0.73
C VAL A 43 1.73 16.31 -0.03
N LYS A 44 1.29 17.32 -0.79
CA LYS A 44 0.66 18.52 -0.24
C LYS A 44 -0.54 18.20 0.64
N LYS A 45 -1.41 17.29 0.21
CA LYS A 45 -2.57 16.84 0.99
C LYS A 45 -2.15 16.20 2.32
N CYS A 46 -1.10 15.38 2.32
CA CYS A 46 -0.58 14.76 3.54
C CYS A 46 0.03 15.81 4.50
N GLU A 47 0.79 16.78 3.98
CA GLU A 47 1.35 17.89 4.76
C GLU A 47 0.25 18.74 5.42
N GLU A 48 -0.81 19.07 4.67
CA GLU A 48 -1.97 19.82 5.19
C GLU A 48 -2.65 19.04 6.31
N VAL A 49 -2.88 17.72 6.13
CA VAL A 49 -3.48 16.86 7.15
C VAL A 49 -2.61 16.74 8.40
N GLN A 50 -1.29 16.57 8.24
CA GLN A 50 -0.35 16.52 9.38
C GLN A 50 -0.34 17.84 10.16
N ARG A 51 -0.33 18.97 9.47
CA ARG A 51 -0.38 20.28 10.10
C ARG A 51 -1.67 20.47 10.91
N GLN A 52 -2.83 20.15 10.32
CA GLN A 52 -4.12 20.21 11.01
C GLN A 52 -4.14 19.35 12.27
N ALA A 53 -3.62 18.12 12.18
CA ALA A 53 -3.55 17.22 13.34
C ALA A 53 -2.67 17.78 14.47
N LEU A 54 -1.56 18.47 14.14
CA LEU A 54 -0.70 19.12 15.13
C LEU A 54 -1.39 20.31 15.79
N GLU A 55 -2.12 21.13 15.01
CA GLU A 55 -2.90 22.26 15.52
C GLU A 55 -4.01 21.77 16.46
N ASP A 56 -4.75 20.73 16.10
CA ASP A 56 -5.82 20.12 16.91
C ASP A 56 -5.29 19.53 18.23
N TRP A 57 -4.04 19.06 18.26
CA TRP A 57 -3.39 18.54 19.47
C TRP A 57 -2.68 19.59 20.32
N GLY A 58 -2.75 20.88 19.93
CA GLY A 58 -2.15 21.99 20.69
C GLY A 58 -0.61 22.00 20.67
N ILE A 59 0.04 21.28 19.73
CA ILE A 59 1.50 21.22 19.60
C ILE A 59 2.01 22.27 18.59
N GLY A 60 1.13 22.97 17.90
CA GLY A 60 1.38 23.96 16.85
C GLY A 60 1.56 25.41 17.33
N GLY A 61 2.23 25.65 18.43
CA GLY A 61 2.41 27.01 18.95
C GLY A 61 3.73 27.25 19.65
N LEU A 62 4.83 27.33 18.90
CA LEU A 62 6.11 27.86 19.42
C LEU A 62 6.38 29.31 19.00
N GLU A 63 5.35 30.12 18.73
CA GLU A 63 5.53 31.57 18.48
C GLU A 63 4.56 32.50 19.21
N ASP A 64 3.92 32.06 20.31
CA ASP A 64 3.21 33.11 21.13
C ASP A 64 3.24 32.72 22.63
N SER A 65 4.22 33.27 23.34
CA SER A 65 4.44 33.06 24.78
C SER A 65 3.43 33.82 25.69
N ASN A 66 2.23 34.17 25.18
CA ASN A 66 1.29 34.98 25.94
C ASN A 66 -0.21 34.60 25.79
N ARG A 67 -0.51 33.28 25.83
CA ARG A 67 -1.93 32.86 25.99
C ARG A 67 -2.14 32.12 27.31
N PRO A 68 -3.16 32.47 28.10
CA PRO A 68 -3.47 31.75 29.33
C PRO A 68 -4.01 30.36 29.01
N ILE A 69 -3.51 29.38 29.73
CA ILE A 69 -3.87 27.96 29.62
C ILE A 69 -5.32 27.80 30.05
N ALA A 70 -6.21 27.59 29.08
CA ALA A 70 -7.56 27.13 29.34
C ALA A 70 -7.55 25.64 29.62
N GLN A 71 -7.90 25.28 30.86
CA GLN A 71 -8.03 23.87 31.27
C GLN A 71 -9.27 23.28 30.63
N SER A 72 -9.04 22.39 29.64
CA SER A 72 -10.02 21.42 29.17
C SER A 72 -9.44 20.02 29.36
N PRO A 73 -10.17 19.05 29.97
CA PRO A 73 -9.62 17.71 30.19
C PRO A 73 -9.57 16.97 28.85
N ALA A 74 -8.36 16.83 28.32
CA ALA A 74 -8.08 15.95 27.18
C ALA A 74 -8.26 14.48 27.59
N PRO A 75 -8.82 13.63 26.71
CA PRO A 75 -8.88 12.20 26.99
C PRO A 75 -7.47 11.61 27.11
N PRO A 76 -7.24 10.61 27.98
CA PRO A 76 -5.91 10.07 28.20
C PRO A 76 -5.38 9.40 26.91
N LEU A 77 -4.25 9.90 26.44
CA LEU A 77 -3.47 9.29 25.37
C LEU A 77 -3.02 7.88 25.79
N PRO A 78 -3.02 6.88 24.89
CA PRO A 78 -2.36 5.62 25.17
C PRO A 78 -0.86 5.92 25.35
N GLN A 79 -0.38 5.71 26.55
CA GLN A 79 1.03 5.90 26.91
C GLN A 79 1.87 4.89 26.13
N SER A 80 2.55 5.37 25.08
CA SER A 80 3.67 4.66 24.48
C SER A 80 4.90 4.92 25.33
N PRO A 81 5.71 3.89 25.65
CA PRO A 81 6.89 4.07 26.51
C PRO A 81 7.87 5.09 25.91
N ASN A 82 8.41 5.94 26.76
CA ASN A 82 9.36 7.01 26.48
C ASN A 82 10.51 6.57 25.55
N HIS A 83 10.50 7.03 24.31
CA HIS A 83 11.66 6.99 23.45
C HIS A 83 12.38 8.35 23.48
N PRO A 84 13.71 8.39 23.65
CA PRO A 84 14.46 9.63 23.48
C PRO A 84 14.34 10.10 22.03
N ILE A 85 13.81 11.30 21.84
CA ILE A 85 13.56 11.92 20.55
C ILE A 85 14.88 12.48 20.02
N THR A 86 15.56 11.71 19.17
CA THR A 86 16.66 12.20 18.31
C THR A 86 16.22 12.45 16.87
N GLN A 87 14.90 12.52 16.63
CA GLN A 87 14.33 12.74 15.31
C GLN A 87 13.88 14.19 15.16
N SER A 88 13.99 14.74 13.94
CA SER A 88 13.50 16.07 13.61
C SER A 88 12.10 16.31 14.23
N PRO A 89 11.89 17.42 14.93
CA PRO A 89 10.62 17.69 15.60
C PRO A 89 9.45 17.88 14.62
N ASN A 90 9.75 18.17 13.35
CA ASN A 90 8.73 18.46 12.32
C ASN A 90 8.36 17.21 11.53
N PRO A 91 7.06 17.04 11.19
CA PRO A 91 6.62 16.00 10.27
C PRO A 91 7.26 16.18 8.90
N HIS A 92 7.51 15.07 8.21
CA HIS A 92 8.17 15.06 6.91
C HIS A 92 7.37 14.19 5.93
N VAL A 93 6.98 14.78 4.81
CA VAL A 93 6.35 14.05 3.70
C VAL A 93 7.20 14.26 2.45
N GLU A 94 7.68 13.18 1.86
CA GLU A 94 8.49 13.23 0.65
C GLU A 94 7.85 12.41 -0.46
N GLY A 95 7.81 12.97 -1.68
CA GLY A 95 7.38 12.31 -2.90
C GLY A 95 8.52 12.16 -3.90
N ARG A 96 8.85 10.93 -4.32
CA ARG A 96 9.85 10.63 -5.34
C ARG A 96 9.21 10.15 -6.63
N VAL A 97 9.48 10.82 -7.75
CA VAL A 97 9.08 10.29 -9.06
C VAL A 97 9.99 9.11 -9.39
N LEU A 98 9.41 7.91 -9.40
CA LEU A 98 10.16 6.66 -9.51
C LEU A 98 9.29 5.56 -10.13
N ASP A 99 9.88 4.77 -11.05
CA ASP A 99 9.30 3.52 -11.51
C ASP A 99 9.84 2.34 -10.68
N VAL A 100 8.95 1.56 -10.10
CA VAL A 100 9.33 0.41 -9.27
C VAL A 100 10.05 -0.69 -10.06
N THR A 101 10.02 -0.67 -11.38
CA THR A 101 10.77 -1.60 -12.23
C THR A 101 12.26 -1.28 -12.32
N ASP A 102 12.68 -0.09 -11.91
CA ASP A 102 14.09 0.29 -11.79
C ASP A 102 14.62 -0.17 -10.41
N GLU A 103 15.24 -1.34 -10.37
CA GLU A 103 15.76 -1.95 -9.15
C GLU A 103 16.78 -1.05 -8.43
N ALA A 104 17.71 -0.46 -9.18
CA ALA A 104 18.78 0.35 -8.61
C ALA A 104 18.23 1.61 -7.97
N ALA A 105 17.32 2.31 -8.66
CA ALA A 105 16.69 3.51 -8.15
C ALA A 105 15.80 3.24 -6.92
N VAL A 106 15.06 2.12 -6.91
CA VAL A 106 14.24 1.71 -5.75
C VAL A 106 15.12 1.41 -4.54
N ARG A 107 16.19 0.65 -4.72
CA ARG A 107 17.14 0.31 -3.64
C ARG A 107 17.75 1.57 -3.04
N ALA A 108 18.27 2.48 -3.87
CA ALA A 108 18.85 3.75 -3.43
C ALA A 108 17.83 4.59 -2.64
N TRP A 109 16.60 4.71 -3.16
CA TRP A 109 15.53 5.46 -2.50
C TRP A 109 15.15 4.89 -1.13
N ILE A 110 15.06 3.56 -0.97
CA ILE A 110 14.79 2.92 0.32
C ILE A 110 15.91 3.26 1.35
N GLU A 111 17.18 3.23 0.94
CA GLU A 111 18.29 3.58 1.82
C GLU A 111 18.28 5.08 2.19
N GLU A 112 18.00 5.96 1.24
CA GLU A 112 17.86 7.40 1.47
C GLU A 112 16.73 7.70 2.46
N CYS A 113 15.53 7.12 2.26
CA CYS A 113 14.42 7.28 3.19
C CYS A 113 14.76 6.77 4.59
N ASN A 114 15.43 5.63 4.69
CA ASN A 114 15.84 5.08 5.98
C ASN A 114 16.91 5.92 6.67
N ALA A 115 17.77 6.63 5.93
CA ALA A 115 18.74 7.55 6.48
C ALA A 115 18.08 8.80 7.07
N VAL A 116 16.98 9.28 6.47
CA VAL A 116 16.17 10.40 7.01
C VAL A 116 15.45 9.96 8.29
N SER A 117 14.79 8.82 8.25
CA SER A 117 14.11 8.23 9.40
C SER A 117 14.04 6.71 9.26
N PRO A 118 14.46 5.95 10.29
CA PRO A 118 14.38 4.50 10.24
C PRO A 118 12.99 4.00 9.86
N LEU A 119 12.91 3.27 8.77
CA LEU A 119 11.64 2.75 8.25
C LEU A 119 11.05 1.69 9.19
N GLU A 120 9.78 1.86 9.54
CA GLU A 120 9.04 0.90 10.36
C GLU A 120 8.10 0.04 9.54
N VAL A 121 7.43 0.64 8.55
CA VAL A 121 6.47 -0.07 7.68
C VAL A 121 6.71 0.30 6.23
N VAL A 122 6.85 -0.71 5.37
CA VAL A 122 7.02 -0.54 3.93
C VAL A 122 5.85 -1.19 3.21
N PHE A 123 5.08 -0.37 2.46
CA PHE A 123 3.98 -0.82 1.62
C PHE A 123 4.47 -1.03 0.18
N SER A 124 4.70 -2.27 -0.22
CA SER A 124 4.86 -2.68 -1.61
C SER A 124 3.48 -2.72 -2.27
N ASN A 125 2.99 -1.53 -2.67
CA ASN A 125 1.63 -1.34 -3.14
C ASN A 125 1.56 -1.06 -4.65
N ALA A 126 2.60 -0.53 -5.28
CA ALA A 126 2.61 -0.27 -6.72
C ALA A 126 2.23 -1.50 -7.54
N GLY A 127 1.37 -1.31 -8.52
CA GLY A 127 0.93 -2.37 -9.40
C GLY A 127 0.02 -1.84 -10.49
N ILE A 128 -0.15 -2.60 -11.56
CA ILE A 128 -1.00 -2.26 -12.69
C ILE A 128 -1.95 -3.40 -13.03
N GLY A 129 -3.08 -3.04 -13.65
CA GLY A 129 -3.95 -3.97 -14.36
C GLY A 129 -4.19 -3.43 -15.76
N THR A 130 -3.84 -4.18 -16.77
CA THR A 130 -4.03 -3.81 -18.17
C THR A 130 -5.37 -4.32 -18.67
N GLY A 131 -6.03 -3.56 -19.55
CA GLY A 131 -7.35 -3.92 -20.07
C GLY A 131 -7.34 -5.00 -21.15
N SER A 132 -6.15 -5.43 -21.63
CA SER A 132 -6.00 -6.47 -22.66
C SER A 132 -4.79 -7.36 -22.36
N GLU A 133 -4.83 -8.58 -22.86
CA GLU A 133 -3.74 -9.58 -22.75
C GLU A 133 -2.83 -9.57 -23.99
N SER A 134 -2.48 -8.37 -24.50
CA SER A 134 -1.42 -8.27 -25.52
C SER A 134 -0.06 -8.65 -24.91
N GLU A 135 0.90 -9.08 -25.74
CA GLU A 135 2.23 -9.47 -25.26
C GLU A 135 2.89 -8.35 -24.44
N GLU A 136 2.84 -7.11 -24.92
CA GLU A 136 3.35 -5.94 -24.22
C GLU A 136 2.70 -5.75 -22.84
N ASN A 137 1.37 -5.81 -22.78
CA ASN A 137 0.63 -5.63 -21.54
C ASN A 137 0.90 -6.75 -20.53
N VAL A 138 1.01 -7.99 -20.99
CA VAL A 138 1.39 -9.13 -20.14
C VAL A 138 2.77 -8.91 -19.56
N ARG A 139 3.78 -8.63 -20.41
CA ARG A 139 5.17 -8.38 -19.95
C ARG A 139 5.22 -7.22 -18.95
N ARG A 140 4.53 -6.12 -19.23
CA ARG A 140 4.48 -4.96 -18.36
C ARG A 140 3.78 -5.26 -17.03
N THR A 141 2.71 -6.04 -17.04
CA THR A 141 2.01 -6.47 -15.82
C THR A 141 2.92 -7.31 -14.92
N PHE A 142 3.66 -8.26 -15.49
CA PHE A 142 4.61 -9.07 -14.74
C PHE A 142 5.80 -8.25 -14.24
N ALA A 143 6.37 -7.41 -15.07
CA ALA A 143 7.50 -6.55 -14.69
C ALA A 143 7.13 -5.63 -13.52
N THR A 144 5.96 -4.97 -13.59
CA THR A 144 5.53 -4.03 -12.54
C THR A 144 5.07 -4.76 -11.28
N ASN A 145 4.15 -5.74 -11.40
CA ASN A 145 3.51 -6.33 -10.22
C ASN A 145 4.41 -7.32 -9.49
N ILE A 146 5.26 -8.06 -10.21
CA ILE A 146 6.20 -9.01 -9.63
C ILE A 146 7.59 -8.38 -9.52
N GLY A 147 8.19 -7.96 -10.62
CA GLY A 147 9.51 -7.34 -10.62
C GLY A 147 9.60 -6.13 -9.68
N GLY A 148 8.66 -5.18 -9.82
CA GLY A 148 8.57 -4.03 -8.93
C GLY A 148 8.34 -4.42 -7.46
N GLY A 149 7.53 -5.45 -7.21
CA GLY A 149 7.34 -5.99 -5.86
C GLY A 149 8.63 -6.56 -5.26
N LEU A 150 9.40 -7.32 -6.06
CA LEU A 150 10.71 -7.86 -5.65
C LEU A 150 11.70 -6.72 -5.35
N ASN A 151 11.76 -5.72 -6.22
CA ASN A 151 12.66 -4.56 -6.07
C ASN A 151 12.39 -3.75 -4.79
N VAL A 152 11.18 -3.78 -4.26
CA VAL A 152 10.84 -3.13 -2.98
C VAL A 152 11.09 -4.06 -1.80
N VAL A 153 10.61 -5.28 -1.86
CA VAL A 153 10.57 -6.20 -0.69
C VAL A 153 11.95 -6.74 -0.34
N LEU A 154 12.75 -7.14 -1.33
CA LEU A 154 14.07 -7.74 -1.06
C LEU A 154 15.04 -6.76 -0.38
N PRO A 155 15.26 -5.53 -0.88
CA PRO A 155 16.12 -4.58 -0.18
C PRO A 155 15.54 -4.16 1.18
N THR A 156 14.21 -4.13 1.35
CA THR A 156 13.60 -3.87 2.65
C THR A 156 13.91 -4.98 3.66
N ILE A 157 13.89 -6.26 3.25
CA ILE A 157 14.28 -7.37 4.13
C ILE A 157 15.75 -7.23 4.56
N GLU A 158 16.65 -6.93 3.62
CA GLU A 158 18.07 -6.70 3.91
C GLU A 158 18.27 -5.53 4.88
N LEU A 159 17.57 -4.42 4.65
CA LEU A 159 17.59 -3.25 5.51
C LEU A 159 17.13 -3.58 6.93
N PHE A 160 16.02 -4.31 7.07
CA PHE A 160 15.46 -4.67 8.36
C PHE A 160 16.35 -5.66 9.13
N ARG A 161 17.06 -6.54 8.44
CA ARG A 161 18.06 -7.44 9.05
C ARG A 161 19.25 -6.70 9.62
N ARG A 162 19.70 -5.63 8.94
CA ARG A 162 20.83 -4.80 9.40
C ARG A 162 20.48 -3.93 10.62
N ASN A 163 19.20 -3.59 10.82
CA ASN A 163 18.74 -2.63 11.82
C ASN A 163 17.66 -3.23 12.76
N PRO A 164 17.96 -4.30 13.53
CA PRO A 164 16.96 -5.01 14.32
C PRO A 164 16.49 -4.24 15.57
N VAL A 165 17.33 -3.37 16.10
CA VAL A 165 17.07 -2.62 17.34
C VAL A 165 17.29 -1.14 17.16
N ALA A 166 16.69 -0.32 18.01
CA ALA A 166 16.97 1.10 18.13
C ALA A 166 18.27 1.33 18.94
N PRO A 167 18.83 2.55 18.95
CA PRO A 167 20.04 2.86 19.72
C PRO A 167 19.92 2.58 21.22
N ASP A 168 18.72 2.61 21.77
CA ASP A 168 18.41 2.28 23.17
C ASP A 168 18.24 0.78 23.44
N GLY A 169 18.47 -0.08 22.43
CA GLY A 169 18.32 -1.53 22.51
C GLY A 169 16.89 -2.05 22.36
N THR A 170 15.89 -1.18 22.19
CA THR A 170 14.50 -1.64 21.98
C THR A 170 14.30 -2.25 20.59
N PRO A 171 13.50 -3.32 20.45
CA PRO A 171 13.18 -3.88 19.14
C PRO A 171 12.44 -2.86 18.26
N ARG A 172 12.94 -2.64 17.05
CA ARG A 172 12.24 -1.81 16.05
C ARG A 172 11.04 -2.53 15.47
N ARG A 173 9.98 -1.78 15.20
CA ARG A 173 8.90 -2.28 14.33
C ARG A 173 9.47 -2.47 12.92
N ARG A 174 9.36 -3.66 12.36
CA ARG A 174 9.86 -4.03 11.03
C ARG A 174 8.77 -4.78 10.30
N GLN A 175 8.03 -4.08 9.46
CA GLN A 175 6.82 -4.62 8.85
C GLN A 175 6.78 -4.33 7.35
N ILE A 176 6.55 -5.37 6.56
CA ILE A 176 6.40 -5.31 5.11
C ILE A 176 4.94 -5.65 4.78
N VAL A 177 4.30 -4.79 4.00
CA VAL A 177 2.90 -4.96 3.60
C VAL A 177 2.84 -5.07 2.07
N ILE A 178 2.40 -6.21 1.57
CA ILE A 178 2.41 -6.51 0.13
C ILE A 178 0.97 -6.46 -0.40
N THR A 179 0.72 -5.65 -1.43
CA THR A 179 -0.61 -5.53 -2.04
C THR A 179 -0.80 -6.57 -3.14
N ALA A 180 -1.56 -7.61 -2.83
CA ALA A 180 -2.09 -8.58 -3.77
C ALA A 180 -3.52 -8.16 -4.25
N SER A 181 -4.43 -9.09 -4.39
CA SER A 181 -5.85 -8.87 -4.74
C SER A 181 -6.67 -10.11 -4.43
N ILE A 182 -7.98 -9.97 -4.25
CA ILE A 182 -8.92 -11.08 -4.29
C ILE A 182 -8.82 -11.85 -5.61
N ALA A 183 -8.51 -11.17 -6.74
CA ALA A 183 -8.26 -11.81 -8.03
C ALA A 183 -7.15 -12.86 -8.00
N GLY A 184 -6.24 -12.82 -7.03
CA GLY A 184 -5.18 -13.81 -6.83
C GLY A 184 -5.63 -15.09 -6.07
N TYR A 185 -6.92 -15.32 -5.87
CA TYR A 185 -7.41 -16.54 -5.21
C TYR A 185 -7.78 -17.63 -6.20
N ALA A 186 -8.27 -17.29 -7.39
CA ALA A 186 -8.69 -18.23 -8.41
C ALA A 186 -8.23 -17.78 -9.80
N PRO A 187 -8.09 -18.68 -10.76
CA PRO A 187 -7.89 -18.33 -12.16
C PRO A 187 -9.08 -17.51 -12.67
N LEU A 188 -8.80 -16.36 -13.29
CA LEU A 188 -9.83 -15.49 -13.86
C LEU A 188 -9.58 -15.30 -15.36
N ALA A 189 -10.47 -15.81 -16.21
CA ALA A 189 -10.38 -15.68 -17.65
C ALA A 189 -10.44 -14.21 -18.14
N THR A 190 -11.04 -13.34 -17.34
CA THR A 190 -11.20 -11.90 -17.65
C THR A 190 -9.94 -11.05 -17.42
N CYS A 191 -8.93 -11.56 -16.71
CA CYS A 191 -7.67 -10.86 -16.44
C CYS A 191 -6.55 -11.85 -16.06
N PRO A 192 -6.13 -12.75 -16.96
CA PRO A 192 -5.23 -13.85 -16.63
C PRO A 192 -3.87 -13.40 -16.06
N SER A 193 -3.19 -12.47 -16.73
CA SER A 193 -1.88 -11.97 -16.30
C SER A 193 -1.95 -11.27 -14.94
N TYR A 194 -2.96 -10.43 -14.74
CA TYR A 194 -3.18 -9.76 -13.47
C TYR A 194 -3.45 -10.75 -12.34
N ALA A 195 -4.39 -11.69 -12.54
CA ALA A 195 -4.71 -12.71 -11.56
C ALA A 195 -3.48 -13.55 -11.18
N ALA A 196 -2.69 -13.97 -12.19
CA ALA A 196 -1.44 -14.72 -11.98
C ALA A 196 -0.44 -13.94 -11.14
N THR A 197 -0.19 -12.65 -11.44
CA THR A 197 0.74 -11.83 -10.67
C THR A 197 0.27 -11.64 -9.22
N LYS A 198 -1.03 -11.43 -8.99
CA LYS A 198 -1.58 -11.26 -7.65
C LYS A 198 -1.61 -12.57 -6.86
N ALA A 199 -1.77 -13.71 -7.51
CA ALA A 199 -1.63 -15.03 -6.89
C ALA A 199 -0.19 -15.30 -6.44
N ALA A 200 0.79 -14.99 -7.30
CA ALA A 200 2.21 -15.12 -6.97
C ALA A 200 2.59 -14.25 -5.77
N MET A 201 2.22 -12.96 -5.77
CA MET A 201 2.52 -12.03 -4.67
C MET A 201 1.84 -12.45 -3.36
N LYS A 202 0.59 -12.94 -3.41
CA LYS A 202 -0.09 -13.46 -2.22
C LYS A 202 0.64 -14.68 -1.63
N SER A 203 0.97 -15.66 -2.46
CA SER A 203 1.65 -16.88 -2.03
C SER A 203 3.02 -16.57 -1.43
N TRP A 204 3.80 -15.74 -2.13
CA TRP A 204 5.13 -15.31 -1.69
C TRP A 204 5.09 -14.56 -0.36
N ALA A 205 4.19 -13.60 -0.22
CA ALA A 205 4.02 -12.83 1.03
C ALA A 205 3.70 -13.73 2.24
N LEU A 206 2.81 -14.71 2.07
CA LEU A 206 2.47 -15.64 3.14
C LEU A 206 3.64 -16.56 3.51
N SER A 207 4.43 -17.00 2.51
CA SER A 207 5.64 -17.79 2.72
C SER A 207 6.73 -16.97 3.43
N LEU A 208 6.96 -15.72 3.00
CA LEU A 208 7.88 -14.79 3.67
C LEU A 208 7.48 -14.55 5.12
N ARG A 209 6.18 -14.42 5.41
CA ARG A 209 5.70 -14.27 6.80
C ARG A 209 6.15 -15.42 7.69
N GLY A 210 6.06 -16.66 7.20
CA GLY A 210 6.53 -17.84 7.93
C GLY A 210 8.05 -17.83 8.11
N MET A 211 8.78 -17.56 7.02
CA MET A 211 10.24 -17.57 6.99
C MET A 211 10.86 -16.50 7.91
N LEU A 212 10.33 -15.27 7.91
CA LEU A 212 10.91 -14.13 8.60
C LEU A 212 10.40 -13.95 10.04
N LYS A 213 9.45 -14.79 10.49
CA LYS A 213 8.86 -14.72 11.83
C LYS A 213 9.90 -14.78 12.94
N GLY A 214 10.87 -15.69 12.81
CA GLY A 214 11.96 -15.86 13.79
C GLY A 214 12.92 -14.66 13.86
N GLU A 215 12.97 -13.87 12.79
CA GLU A 215 13.79 -12.66 12.71
C GLU A 215 13.05 -11.41 13.25
N GLY A 216 11.78 -11.55 13.67
CA GLY A 216 10.94 -10.42 14.12
C GLY A 216 10.56 -9.45 13.00
N ILE A 217 10.63 -9.88 11.73
CA ILE A 217 10.14 -9.11 10.58
C ILE A 217 8.74 -9.59 10.24
N TRP A 218 7.78 -8.68 10.31
CA TRP A 218 6.38 -8.99 10.05
C TRP A 218 6.05 -8.78 8.58
N VAL A 219 5.38 -9.75 7.98
CA VAL A 219 4.89 -9.63 6.61
C VAL A 219 3.38 -9.77 6.60
N ASN A 220 2.69 -8.82 5.98
CA ASN A 220 1.26 -8.81 5.79
C ASN A 220 0.93 -8.77 4.31
N VAL A 221 -0.13 -9.44 3.90
CA VAL A 221 -0.63 -9.36 2.52
C VAL A 221 -2.03 -8.80 2.49
N ILE A 222 -2.24 -7.80 1.64
CA ILE A 222 -3.54 -7.18 1.41
C ILE A 222 -4.14 -7.79 0.15
N CYS A 223 -5.38 -8.27 0.25
CA CYS A 223 -6.15 -8.79 -0.88
C CYS A 223 -7.48 -8.03 -0.97
N PRO A 224 -7.49 -6.81 -1.54
CA PRO A 224 -8.71 -6.03 -1.70
C PRO A 224 -9.56 -6.57 -2.85
N GLY A 225 -10.87 -6.31 -2.76
CA GLY A 225 -11.81 -6.44 -3.87
C GLY A 225 -11.81 -5.19 -4.75
N PHE A 226 -13.01 -4.79 -5.23
CA PHE A 226 -13.16 -3.57 -6.01
C PHE A 226 -13.10 -2.33 -5.12
N ILE A 227 -12.00 -1.58 -5.26
CA ILE A 227 -11.80 -0.32 -4.54
C ILE A 227 -11.87 0.82 -5.54
N ARG A 228 -12.47 1.95 -5.15
CA ARG A 228 -12.48 3.17 -5.98
C ARG A 228 -11.05 3.58 -6.29
N SER A 229 -10.73 3.54 -7.58
CA SER A 229 -9.44 3.90 -8.12
C SER A 229 -9.62 4.28 -9.59
N ARG A 230 -8.60 4.82 -10.21
CA ARG A 230 -8.62 5.09 -11.66
C ARG A 230 -8.82 3.83 -12.49
N ILE A 231 -8.41 2.67 -11.97
CA ILE A 231 -8.60 1.37 -12.63
C ILE A 231 -10.08 1.01 -12.64
N THR A 232 -10.72 1.09 -11.48
CA THR A 232 -12.14 0.76 -11.35
C THR A 232 -13.04 1.80 -12.02
N ALA A 233 -12.63 3.06 -12.13
CA ALA A 233 -13.39 4.11 -12.81
C ALA A 233 -13.62 3.83 -14.29
N ARG A 234 -12.82 2.97 -14.92
CA ARG A 234 -12.94 2.59 -16.34
C ARG A 234 -13.58 1.22 -16.54
N ASN A 235 -13.90 0.51 -15.48
CA ASN A 235 -14.59 -0.78 -15.58
C ASN A 235 -16.06 -0.55 -15.93
N THR A 236 -16.51 -1.17 -17.01
CA THR A 236 -17.92 -1.20 -17.43
C THR A 236 -18.67 -2.41 -16.88
N CYS A 237 -17.96 -3.35 -16.24
CA CYS A 237 -18.55 -4.54 -15.64
C CYS A 237 -19.14 -4.26 -14.25
N PRO A 238 -20.14 -5.04 -13.80
CA PRO A 238 -20.63 -4.98 -12.44
C PRO A 238 -19.50 -5.18 -11.42
N MET A 239 -19.41 -4.28 -10.45
CA MET A 239 -18.41 -4.32 -9.37
C MET A 239 -19.12 -4.52 -8.02
N PRO A 240 -19.46 -5.76 -7.67
CA PRO A 240 -20.15 -6.03 -6.41
C PRO A 240 -19.27 -5.63 -5.22
N PHE A 241 -19.92 -5.11 -4.18
CA PHE A 241 -19.25 -4.69 -2.94
C PHE A 241 -18.15 -3.64 -3.16
N PHE A 242 -18.39 -2.73 -4.11
CA PHE A 242 -17.49 -1.61 -4.37
C PHE A 242 -17.25 -0.78 -3.10
N MET A 243 -16.01 -0.39 -2.85
CA MET A 243 -15.61 0.30 -1.62
C MET A 243 -14.79 1.55 -1.95
N GLU A 244 -14.97 2.61 -1.16
CA GLU A 244 -14.14 3.81 -1.23
C GLU A 244 -12.71 3.52 -0.76
N ALA A 245 -11.73 4.22 -1.34
CA ALA A 245 -10.32 4.02 -1.04
C ALA A 245 -9.98 4.36 0.43
N ASP A 246 -10.59 5.42 0.97
CA ASP A 246 -10.38 5.84 2.36
C ASP A 246 -10.84 4.76 3.34
N ARG A 247 -12.01 4.15 3.07
CA ARG A 247 -12.51 3.03 3.88
C ARG A 247 -11.59 1.80 3.79
N ALA A 248 -11.07 1.53 2.61
CA ALA A 248 -10.10 0.45 2.41
C ALA A 248 -8.81 0.72 3.21
N ALA A 249 -8.28 1.94 3.18
CA ALA A 249 -7.09 2.34 3.92
C ALA A 249 -7.27 2.17 5.43
N GLU A 250 -8.42 2.56 5.99
CA GLU A 250 -8.74 2.34 7.41
C GLU A 250 -8.72 0.86 7.79
N ILE A 251 -9.37 0.00 6.98
CA ILE A 251 -9.39 -1.45 7.20
C ILE A 251 -7.97 -2.02 7.16
N ILE A 252 -7.17 -1.57 6.19
CA ILE A 252 -5.79 -2.02 6.02
C ILE A 252 -4.96 -1.63 7.24
N LEU A 253 -4.91 -0.34 7.59
CA LEU A 253 -4.07 0.15 8.68
C LEU A 253 -4.46 -0.47 10.03
N ASN A 254 -5.76 -0.58 10.34
CA ASN A 254 -6.23 -1.23 11.56
C ASN A 254 -5.78 -2.70 11.66
N ARG A 255 -5.66 -3.40 10.55
CA ARG A 255 -5.23 -4.81 10.52
C ARG A 255 -3.71 -4.95 10.47
N VAL A 256 -3.02 -4.02 9.82
CA VAL A 256 -1.56 -3.92 9.82
C VAL A 256 -1.06 -3.64 11.23
N ASP A 257 -1.70 -2.73 11.98
CA ASP A 257 -1.33 -2.44 13.37
C ASP A 257 -1.48 -3.66 14.29
N ARG A 258 -2.46 -4.52 14.00
CA ARG A 258 -2.67 -5.80 14.70
C ARG A 258 -1.85 -6.95 14.14
N ASN A 259 -0.96 -6.70 13.18
CA ASN A 259 -0.15 -7.70 12.48
C ASN A 259 -0.96 -8.86 11.89
N ILE A 260 -2.15 -8.60 11.33
CA ILE A 260 -2.96 -9.62 10.67
C ILE A 260 -2.30 -10.04 9.36
N GLY A 261 -1.88 -11.31 9.25
CA GLY A 261 -1.10 -11.80 8.13
C GLY A 261 -1.80 -11.71 6.76
N LEU A 262 -3.09 -12.04 6.70
CA LEU A 262 -3.90 -12.01 5.48
C LEU A 262 -5.08 -11.06 5.64
N ILE A 263 -5.02 -9.93 4.95
CA ILE A 263 -5.99 -8.85 5.00
C ILE A 263 -6.84 -8.88 3.72
N ALA A 264 -7.85 -9.74 3.69
CA ALA A 264 -8.75 -9.89 2.53
C ALA A 264 -10.13 -9.31 2.83
N PHE A 265 -10.64 -8.47 1.95
CA PHE A 265 -11.95 -7.81 2.07
C PHE A 265 -12.49 -7.36 0.70
N PRO A 266 -13.82 -7.22 0.56
CA PRO A 266 -14.87 -7.57 1.52
C PRO A 266 -15.03 -9.09 1.64
N TRP A 267 -15.53 -9.55 2.81
CA TRP A 267 -15.60 -10.99 3.11
C TRP A 267 -16.49 -11.80 2.14
N PRO A 268 -17.63 -11.28 1.59
CA PRO A 268 -18.44 -12.07 0.67
C PRO A 268 -17.69 -12.38 -0.62
N MET A 269 -16.96 -11.41 -1.19
CA MET A 269 -16.14 -11.64 -2.38
C MET A 269 -15.00 -12.64 -2.08
N ARG A 270 -14.32 -12.48 -0.95
CA ARG A 270 -13.29 -13.43 -0.53
C ARG A 270 -13.84 -14.86 -0.48
N PHE A 271 -15.02 -15.04 0.13
CA PHE A 271 -15.66 -16.35 0.22
C PHE A 271 -16.01 -16.89 -1.17
N GLY A 272 -16.61 -16.07 -2.06
CA GLY A 272 -16.97 -16.48 -3.41
C GLY A 272 -15.76 -16.94 -4.24
N VAL A 273 -14.67 -16.17 -4.26
CA VAL A 273 -13.47 -16.56 -5.01
C VAL A 273 -12.71 -17.73 -4.35
N TRP A 274 -12.76 -17.86 -3.02
CA TRP A 274 -12.23 -19.02 -2.33
C TRP A 274 -13.02 -20.29 -2.69
N LEU A 275 -14.34 -20.21 -2.70
CA LEU A 275 -15.20 -21.32 -3.13
C LEU A 275 -14.89 -21.71 -4.58
N LEU A 276 -14.78 -20.73 -5.49
CA LEU A 276 -14.42 -20.95 -6.89
C LEU A 276 -13.07 -21.68 -7.02
N ALA A 277 -12.07 -21.28 -6.22
CA ALA A 277 -10.75 -21.91 -6.19
C ALA A 277 -10.75 -23.34 -5.63
N SER A 278 -11.75 -23.67 -4.79
CA SER A 278 -11.91 -24.99 -4.17
C SER A 278 -12.64 -26.01 -5.05
N LEU A 279 -13.25 -25.56 -6.15
CA LEU A 279 -13.96 -26.43 -7.08
C LEU A 279 -12.99 -27.21 -7.96
N PRO A 280 -13.41 -28.39 -8.49
CA PRO A 280 -12.67 -29.06 -9.54
C PRO A 280 -12.41 -28.13 -10.73
N TRP A 281 -11.20 -28.19 -11.30
CA TRP A 281 -10.72 -27.20 -12.26
C TRP A 281 -11.68 -26.96 -13.45
N ARG A 282 -12.33 -28.01 -13.96
CA ARG A 282 -13.30 -27.92 -15.07
C ARG A 282 -14.53 -27.07 -14.71
N LEU A 283 -15.02 -27.21 -13.47
CA LEU A 283 -16.17 -26.45 -12.99
C LEU A 283 -15.77 -25.00 -12.70
N SER A 284 -14.61 -24.80 -12.11
CA SER A 284 -14.03 -23.46 -11.89
C SER A 284 -13.82 -22.72 -13.21
N GLU A 285 -13.28 -23.39 -14.24
CA GLU A 285 -13.12 -22.84 -15.59
C GLU A 285 -14.46 -22.46 -16.22
N PHE A 286 -15.45 -23.36 -16.16
CA PHE A 286 -16.79 -23.10 -16.68
C PHE A 286 -17.42 -21.86 -16.03
N ILE A 287 -17.40 -21.78 -14.69
CA ILE A 287 -17.91 -20.62 -13.95
C ILE A 287 -17.12 -19.35 -14.28
N SER A 288 -15.80 -19.43 -14.36
CA SER A 288 -14.94 -18.30 -14.70
C SER A 288 -15.26 -17.70 -16.08
N ARG A 289 -15.65 -18.51 -17.04
CA ARG A 289 -16.09 -18.07 -18.39
C ARG A 289 -17.45 -17.39 -18.38
N LEU A 290 -18.30 -17.67 -17.38
CA LEU A 290 -19.61 -17.02 -17.22
C LEU A 290 -19.51 -15.67 -16.52
N LEU A 291 -18.36 -15.34 -15.92
CA LEU A 291 -18.16 -14.03 -15.31
C LEU A 291 -18.17 -12.96 -16.41
N PRO A 292 -18.77 -11.78 -16.14
CA PRO A 292 -18.87 -10.73 -17.14
C PRO A 292 -17.46 -10.30 -17.58
N GLU A 293 -17.23 -10.33 -18.88
CA GLU A 293 -15.98 -9.85 -19.47
C GLU A 293 -15.81 -8.36 -19.20
N LYS A 294 -14.58 -7.95 -18.97
CA LYS A 294 -14.20 -6.53 -19.07
C LYS A 294 -14.26 -6.18 -20.55
N THR A 295 -15.43 -5.78 -21.05
CA THR A 295 -15.56 -5.36 -22.43
C THR A 295 -14.71 -4.13 -22.67
N SER A 296 -13.60 -4.32 -23.36
CA SER A 296 -12.86 -3.25 -24.06
C SER A 296 -13.65 -2.82 -25.32
N SER A 297 -14.95 -2.56 -25.18
CA SER A 297 -15.76 -1.99 -26.24
C SER A 297 -15.65 -0.47 -26.21
N GLY A 298 -14.51 0.01 -26.59
CA GLY A 298 -14.25 1.37 -26.97
C GLY A 298 -13.34 1.34 -28.18
N LYS A 299 -13.92 1.23 -29.39
CA LYS A 299 -13.28 1.77 -30.59
C LYS A 299 -13.10 3.28 -30.39
N CYS A 300 -12.14 3.68 -29.59
CA CYS A 300 -11.54 5.00 -29.65
C CYS A 300 -10.34 4.90 -30.55
N LYS A 301 -10.52 5.33 -31.80
CA LYS A 301 -9.40 5.75 -32.66
C LYS A 301 -8.63 6.81 -31.90
N GLY A 302 -7.34 6.54 -31.65
CA GLY A 302 -6.34 7.54 -31.29
C GLY A 302 -6.41 8.03 -29.84
N HIS A 303 -5.93 7.20 -28.90
CA HIS A 303 -5.25 7.71 -27.70
C HIS A 303 -4.34 6.61 -27.14
N GLU A 304 -3.13 7.02 -26.85
CA GLU A 304 -2.06 6.22 -26.26
C GLU A 304 -2.51 5.43 -25.04
N SER A 305 -1.99 4.23 -24.92
CA SER A 305 -2.23 3.29 -23.82
C SER A 305 -1.78 3.89 -22.49
N GLU A 306 -2.66 4.61 -21.81
CA GLU A 306 -2.40 5.05 -20.44
C GLU A 306 -2.42 3.86 -19.49
N GLU A 307 -1.32 3.69 -18.80
CA GLU A 307 -1.10 2.69 -17.76
C GLU A 307 -1.97 2.91 -16.52
N PHE A 308 -2.44 1.81 -15.95
CA PHE A 308 -3.17 1.79 -14.70
C PHE A 308 -2.23 1.40 -13.56
N ALA A 309 -1.87 2.36 -12.70
CA ALA A 309 -1.14 2.11 -11.47
C ALA A 309 -2.09 2.10 -10.27
N PHE A 310 -1.93 1.10 -9.42
CA PHE A 310 -2.51 1.06 -8.09
C PHE A 310 -1.79 1.98 -7.12
#